data_f31893f8b1ab9f5312a03033354f2694
#
_entry.id   f31893f8b1ab9f5312a03033354f2694
#
_cell.length_a   1.000
_cell.length_b   1.000
_cell.length_c   1.000
_cell.angle_alpha   90.00
_cell.angle_beta   90.00
_cell.angle_gamma   90.00
#
_symmetry.space_group_name_H-M   'P 1'
#
loop_
_entity.id
_entity.type
_entity.pdbx_description
1 polymer ?
#
loop_
_entity_poly.entity_id
_entity_poly.type
_entity_poly.pdbx_seq_one_letter_code
_entity_poly.pdbx_strand_id
1 'polypeptide(L)'
;STKDLDKMLELGHVNIYMFEGGTNFGFMNGSNYYDELTPDVTSYDYDGVLTESGDITEKYRRYQEVIRKYAPIPEVTYSTKIEKKAYGTLTADAKVGLFESLEELSAPVKCKFPTSMERLGQNYGYILYHTKLEKEQNLEKIRLYEANDRANLFVDQKPLVTLYDRQLLSEAKAGEDFAKEDGKPVTFKKGAPLDILVENMGRVNFGPRMEHQRKGIDGHVQINGHTHLNWEEYCLPLDNIEKLDYTKGYTEGLPAFYHFTLNVDQKGDTFLDFEGWGKGCIFLNGFNLGRFWEIGPQKRLYIPAPLLKEGRNEIVVFETDGKQPGTITLKDEPDIG
;
A
#
# COMPACT_ATOMS: atom_id res chain seq x y z
N SER A 1 -18.87 -18.43 -16.41
CA SER A 1 -20.30 -18.38 -16.00
C SER A 1 -20.82 -19.78 -15.67
N THR A 2 -22.01 -19.91 -15.06
CA THR A 2 -22.66 -21.18 -14.77
C THR A 2 -22.90 -22.03 -16.03
N LYS A 3 -23.25 -21.37 -17.14
CA LYS A 3 -23.43 -22.04 -18.43
C LYS A 3 -22.13 -22.61 -19.00
N ASP A 4 -21.01 -21.94 -18.81
CA ASP A 4 -19.71 -22.43 -19.27
C ASP A 4 -19.26 -23.63 -18.45
N LEU A 5 -19.48 -23.61 -17.13
CA LEU A 5 -19.22 -24.75 -16.25
C LEU A 5 -20.04 -25.98 -16.68
N ASP A 6 -21.34 -25.83 -16.95
CA ASP A 6 -22.22 -26.90 -17.41
C ASP A 6 -21.68 -27.53 -18.70
N LYS A 7 -21.36 -26.70 -19.67
CA LYS A 7 -20.83 -27.13 -20.96
C LYS A 7 -19.43 -27.79 -20.85
N MET A 8 -18.58 -27.31 -19.95
CA MET A 8 -17.27 -27.92 -19.73
C MET A 8 -17.38 -29.28 -19.08
N LEU A 9 -18.30 -29.46 -18.13
CA LEU A 9 -18.56 -30.74 -17.46
C LEU A 9 -19.17 -31.80 -18.38
N GLU A 10 -19.91 -31.40 -19.42
CA GLU A 10 -20.33 -32.33 -20.50
C GLU A 10 -19.16 -32.92 -21.29
N LEU A 11 -18.06 -32.14 -21.41
CA LEU A 11 -16.92 -32.48 -22.25
C LEU A 11 -15.76 -33.16 -21.49
N GLY A 12 -15.70 -33.00 -20.17
CA GLY A 12 -14.59 -33.55 -19.40
C GLY A 12 -14.48 -33.04 -17.98
N HIS A 13 -13.25 -33.04 -17.46
CA HIS A 13 -12.95 -32.60 -16.10
C HIS A 13 -12.74 -31.12 -16.02
N VAL A 14 -13.09 -30.54 -14.87
CA VAL A 14 -12.97 -29.11 -14.59
C VAL A 14 -12.13 -28.89 -13.36
N ASN A 15 -11.23 -27.93 -13.43
CA ASN A 15 -10.50 -27.37 -12.29
C ASN A 15 -10.90 -25.88 -12.16
N ILE A 16 -11.38 -25.50 -10.98
CA ILE A 16 -11.82 -24.12 -10.72
C ILE A 16 -10.63 -23.33 -10.16
N TYR A 17 -10.21 -22.32 -10.90
CA TYR A 17 -9.21 -21.33 -10.53
C TYR A 17 -9.80 -19.92 -10.78
N MET A 18 -10.02 -19.07 -9.76
CA MET A 18 -9.77 -19.29 -8.34
C MET A 18 -11.06 -19.66 -7.61
N PHE A 19 -10.98 -20.61 -6.71
CA PHE A 19 -12.09 -21.00 -5.85
C PHE A 19 -12.33 -19.92 -4.78
N GLU A 20 -11.23 -19.44 -4.20
CA GLU A 20 -11.14 -18.31 -3.28
C GLU A 20 -9.89 -17.49 -3.63
N GLY A 21 -10.03 -16.16 -3.66
CA GLY A 21 -8.92 -15.26 -3.96
C GLY A 21 -8.02 -14.99 -2.76
N GLY A 22 -8.60 -14.83 -1.59
CA GLY A 22 -7.90 -14.55 -0.34
C GLY A 22 -7.35 -13.12 -0.25
N THR A 23 -6.35 -12.93 0.61
CA THR A 23 -5.78 -11.63 0.94
C THR A 23 -4.27 -11.62 0.75
N ASN A 24 -3.75 -10.63 0.04
CA ASN A 24 -2.32 -10.34 -0.04
C ASN A 24 -1.89 -9.51 1.18
N PHE A 25 -1.73 -10.15 2.33
CA PHE A 25 -1.28 -9.47 3.54
C PHE A 25 0.11 -8.87 3.37
N GLY A 26 0.38 -7.83 4.13
CA GLY A 26 1.66 -7.15 4.11
C GLY A 26 1.94 -6.46 2.78
N PHE A 27 3.15 -6.64 2.28
CA PHE A 27 3.60 -6.16 0.98
C PHE A 27 3.73 -7.29 -0.05
N MET A 28 2.99 -8.39 0.12
CA MET A 28 3.16 -9.63 -0.64
C MET A 28 2.34 -9.69 -1.92
N ASN A 29 1.64 -8.61 -2.27
CA ASN A 29 0.95 -8.52 -3.55
C ASN A 29 1.92 -8.53 -4.73
N GLY A 30 1.48 -9.09 -5.85
CA GLY A 30 2.11 -8.94 -7.14
C GLY A 30 1.59 -7.73 -7.92
N SER A 31 2.01 -7.62 -9.16
CA SER A 31 1.53 -6.63 -10.12
C SER A 31 1.49 -7.23 -11.52
N ASN A 32 0.53 -6.81 -12.32
CA ASN A 32 0.56 -7.04 -13.76
C ASN A 32 1.19 -5.84 -14.46
N TYR A 33 1.82 -6.05 -15.58
CA TYR A 33 2.30 -4.98 -16.46
C TYR A 33 1.95 -5.31 -17.91
N TYR A 34 1.08 -4.49 -18.47
CA TYR A 34 0.80 -4.47 -19.91
C TYR A 34 1.41 -3.21 -20.52
N ASP A 35 0.70 -2.10 -20.44
CA ASP A 35 1.17 -0.77 -20.80
C ASP A 35 1.45 0.10 -19.58
N GLU A 36 0.94 -0.29 -18.43
CA GLU A 36 1.09 0.37 -17.13
C GLU A 36 1.14 -0.67 -16.01
N LEU A 37 1.63 -0.23 -14.85
CA LEU A 37 1.67 -1.06 -13.65
C LEU A 37 0.28 -1.13 -13.04
N THR A 38 -0.23 -2.35 -12.86
CA THR A 38 -1.50 -2.63 -12.19
C THR A 38 -1.25 -3.55 -10.99
N PRO A 39 -1.02 -2.98 -9.79
CA PRO A 39 -0.75 -3.77 -8.60
C PRO A 39 -2.02 -4.47 -8.10
N ASP A 40 -1.86 -5.72 -7.66
CA ASP A 40 -2.91 -6.49 -6.98
C ASP A 40 -2.95 -6.07 -5.51
N VAL A 41 -3.65 -4.98 -5.22
CA VAL A 41 -3.66 -4.40 -3.87
C VAL A 41 -4.54 -5.23 -2.95
N THR A 42 -3.97 -5.73 -1.89
CA THR A 42 -4.50 -6.41 -0.70
C THR A 42 -5.56 -7.49 -0.97
N SER A 43 -6.83 -7.18 -1.20
CA SER A 43 -7.81 -8.21 -1.54
C SER A 43 -7.56 -8.80 -2.92
N TYR A 44 -7.57 -10.12 -3.01
CA TYR A 44 -7.48 -10.86 -4.28
C TYR A 44 -8.82 -11.52 -4.63
N ASP A 45 -9.93 -10.91 -4.19
CA ASP A 45 -11.29 -11.37 -4.50
C ASP A 45 -11.75 -10.84 -5.88
N TYR A 46 -11.50 -11.65 -6.91
CA TYR A 46 -11.92 -11.40 -8.29
C TYR A 46 -13.17 -12.21 -8.65
N ASP A 47 -14.26 -12.00 -7.94
CA ASP A 47 -15.50 -12.77 -8.14
C ASP A 47 -15.24 -14.30 -7.96
N GLY A 48 -14.55 -14.66 -6.87
CA GLY A 48 -14.31 -16.03 -6.47
C GLY A 48 -15.60 -16.80 -6.17
N VAL A 49 -15.46 -18.09 -5.91
CA VAL A 49 -16.59 -18.94 -5.50
C VAL A 49 -16.89 -18.74 -4.02
N LEU A 50 -15.85 -18.48 -3.22
CA LEU A 50 -15.95 -17.97 -1.86
C LEU A 50 -15.51 -16.50 -1.81
N THR A 51 -16.00 -15.76 -0.81
CA THR A 51 -15.53 -14.40 -0.53
C THR A 51 -14.12 -14.43 0.07
N GLU A 52 -13.43 -13.28 0.15
CA GLU A 52 -12.13 -13.11 0.82
C GLU A 52 -12.11 -13.68 2.25
N SER A 53 -13.23 -13.58 2.97
CA SER A 53 -13.40 -14.12 4.32
C SER A 53 -13.90 -15.57 4.38
N GLY A 54 -14.00 -16.27 3.24
CA GLY A 54 -14.41 -17.66 3.13
C GLY A 54 -15.92 -17.90 3.16
N ASP A 55 -16.76 -16.86 3.01
CA ASP A 55 -18.20 -17.04 2.97
C ASP A 55 -18.65 -17.61 1.63
N ILE A 56 -19.73 -18.40 1.68
CA ILE A 56 -20.36 -18.99 0.51
C ILE A 56 -21.12 -17.93 -0.29
N THR A 57 -20.74 -17.76 -1.55
CA THR A 57 -21.41 -16.85 -2.48
C THR A 57 -22.60 -17.51 -3.18
N GLU A 58 -23.41 -16.69 -3.85
CA GLU A 58 -24.45 -17.16 -4.76
C GLU A 58 -23.85 -17.98 -5.93
N LYS A 59 -22.67 -17.62 -6.39
CA LYS A 59 -21.91 -18.34 -7.43
C LYS A 59 -21.56 -19.77 -6.98
N TYR A 60 -21.16 -19.94 -5.72
CA TYR A 60 -20.92 -21.26 -5.13
C TYR A 60 -22.17 -22.16 -5.23
N ARG A 61 -23.33 -21.62 -4.81
CA ARG A 61 -24.61 -22.37 -4.83
C ARG A 61 -24.99 -22.78 -6.24
N ARG A 62 -24.89 -21.88 -7.20
CA ARG A 62 -25.17 -22.16 -8.62
C ARG A 62 -24.20 -23.17 -9.22
N TYR A 63 -22.93 -23.11 -8.85
CA TYR A 63 -21.93 -24.09 -9.30
C TYR A 63 -22.23 -25.49 -8.72
N GLN A 64 -22.59 -25.56 -7.45
CA GLN A 64 -22.99 -26.79 -6.81
C GLN A 64 -24.20 -27.45 -7.50
N GLU A 65 -25.20 -26.68 -7.88
CA GLU A 65 -26.37 -27.17 -8.64
C GLU A 65 -25.98 -27.76 -10.00
N VAL A 66 -25.06 -27.12 -10.71
CA VAL A 66 -24.59 -27.63 -12.00
C VAL A 66 -23.79 -28.91 -11.81
N ILE A 67 -22.85 -28.95 -10.87
CA ILE A 67 -22.00 -30.11 -10.62
C ILE A 67 -22.85 -31.35 -10.23
N ARG A 68 -23.94 -31.18 -9.48
CA ARG A 68 -24.86 -32.26 -9.10
C ARG A 68 -25.45 -33.01 -10.29
N LYS A 69 -25.51 -32.43 -11.48
CA LYS A 69 -25.99 -33.12 -12.70
C LYS A 69 -24.98 -34.18 -13.18
N TYR A 70 -23.72 -34.03 -12.86
CA TYR A 70 -22.62 -34.83 -13.39
C TYR A 70 -21.95 -35.76 -12.35
N ALA A 71 -22.00 -35.32 -11.07
CA ALA A 71 -21.37 -36.06 -9.98
C ALA A 71 -22.17 -35.93 -8.68
N PRO A 72 -22.23 -36.98 -7.84
CA PRO A 72 -22.81 -36.87 -6.51
C PRO A 72 -21.99 -35.91 -5.67
N ILE A 73 -22.64 -34.91 -5.06
CA ILE A 73 -22.02 -34.01 -4.09
C ILE A 73 -22.47 -34.47 -2.71
N PRO A 74 -21.54 -34.81 -1.81
CA PRO A 74 -21.86 -35.12 -0.42
C PRO A 74 -22.60 -33.97 0.24
N GLU A 75 -23.57 -34.25 1.10
CA GLU A 75 -24.09 -33.24 2.00
C GLU A 75 -23.00 -32.87 3.00
N VAL A 76 -22.50 -31.67 2.89
CA VAL A 76 -21.51 -31.13 3.83
C VAL A 76 -22.26 -30.22 4.80
N THR A 77 -22.24 -30.59 6.07
CA THR A 77 -22.69 -29.71 7.14
C THR A 77 -21.52 -28.80 7.47
N TYR A 78 -21.63 -27.53 7.13
CA TYR A 78 -20.63 -26.54 7.50
C TYR A 78 -20.70 -26.33 9.00
N SER A 79 -19.68 -26.78 9.75
CA SER A 79 -19.67 -26.79 11.22
C SER A 79 -19.32 -25.44 11.82
N THR A 80 -18.81 -24.49 11.03
CA THR A 80 -18.36 -23.19 11.55
C THR A 80 -18.86 -22.07 10.64
N LYS A 81 -19.78 -21.28 11.19
CA LYS A 81 -20.05 -19.94 10.66
C LYS A 81 -19.01 -19.01 11.26
N ILE A 82 -18.16 -18.41 10.42
CA ILE A 82 -17.25 -17.35 10.87
C ILE A 82 -18.12 -16.16 11.29
N GLU A 83 -18.06 -15.83 12.59
CA GLU A 83 -18.80 -14.70 13.10
C GLU A 83 -18.11 -13.40 12.68
N LYS A 84 -18.89 -12.48 12.14
CA LYS A 84 -18.41 -11.14 11.79
C LYS A 84 -18.91 -10.14 12.81
N LYS A 85 -18.03 -9.17 13.13
CA LYS A 85 -18.33 -8.15 14.14
C LYS A 85 -17.94 -6.76 13.69
N ALA A 86 -18.84 -5.82 13.93
CA ALA A 86 -18.55 -4.40 13.90
C ALA A 86 -18.04 -3.97 15.27
N TYR A 87 -16.84 -3.39 15.34
CA TYR A 87 -16.30 -2.84 16.60
C TYR A 87 -16.45 -1.32 16.66
N GLY A 88 -17.06 -0.71 15.62
CA GLY A 88 -17.37 0.72 15.59
C GLY A 88 -16.20 1.59 15.16
N THR A 89 -16.32 2.87 15.46
CA THR A 89 -15.35 3.90 15.05
C THR A 89 -14.34 4.16 16.17
N LEU A 90 -13.07 4.17 15.79
CA LEU A 90 -11.96 4.53 16.66
C LEU A 90 -11.40 5.89 16.24
N THR A 91 -10.96 6.66 17.22
CA THR A 91 -10.21 7.90 17.01
C THR A 91 -8.75 7.64 17.34
N ALA A 92 -7.85 8.21 16.54
CA ALA A 92 -6.41 8.12 16.78
C ALA A 92 -6.07 8.68 18.17
N ASP A 93 -5.41 7.89 18.98
CA ASP A 93 -4.98 8.26 20.33
C ASP A 93 -3.55 8.84 20.34
N ALA A 94 -2.76 8.56 19.31
CA ALA A 94 -1.44 9.16 19.11
C ALA A 94 -1.08 9.24 17.61
N LYS A 95 -0.13 10.10 17.27
CA LYS A 95 0.45 10.18 15.93
C LYS A 95 1.89 10.65 15.98
N VAL A 96 2.70 10.21 15.01
CA VAL A 96 4.09 10.64 14.83
C VAL A 96 4.44 10.71 13.34
N GLY A 97 5.23 11.70 12.94
CA GLY A 97 5.66 11.87 11.56
C GLY A 97 6.70 10.83 11.13
N LEU A 98 6.73 10.52 9.83
CA LEU A 98 7.75 9.65 9.26
C LEU A 98 9.15 10.22 9.46
N PHE A 99 9.33 11.51 9.19
CA PHE A 99 10.65 12.15 9.26
C PHE A 99 11.20 12.19 10.70
N GLU A 100 10.33 12.36 11.68
CA GLU A 100 10.65 12.32 13.10
C GLU A 100 10.99 10.92 13.60
N SER A 101 10.55 9.87 12.87
CA SER A 101 10.71 8.46 13.25
C SER A 101 11.83 7.73 12.49
N LEU A 102 12.57 8.40 11.62
CA LEU A 102 13.54 7.73 10.74
C LEU A 102 14.63 6.99 11.52
N GLU A 103 15.13 7.56 12.61
CA GLU A 103 16.20 6.97 13.42
C GLU A 103 15.77 5.65 14.10
N GLU A 104 14.48 5.51 14.46
CA GLU A 104 13.92 4.28 15.01
C GLU A 104 13.70 3.23 13.95
N LEU A 105 13.30 3.65 12.75
CA LEU A 105 12.90 2.76 11.68
C LEU A 105 14.07 2.27 10.82
N SER A 106 15.10 3.09 10.63
CA SER A 106 16.19 2.77 9.70
C SER A 106 17.48 3.55 10.00
N ALA A 107 18.61 2.95 9.73
CA ALA A 107 19.89 3.64 9.68
C ALA A 107 20.18 4.09 8.23
N PRO A 108 20.62 5.34 8.00
CA PRO A 108 20.90 5.84 6.66
C PRO A 108 22.12 5.16 6.03
N VAL A 109 22.00 4.83 4.75
CA VAL A 109 23.11 4.42 3.91
C VAL A 109 23.52 5.61 3.05
N LYS A 110 24.80 6.01 3.08
CA LYS A 110 25.30 7.13 2.29
C LYS A 110 25.72 6.66 0.91
N CYS A 111 25.10 7.21 -0.11
CA CYS A 111 25.36 6.89 -1.50
C CYS A 111 25.64 8.14 -2.32
N LYS A 112 26.51 8.03 -3.33
CA LYS A 112 26.78 9.15 -4.25
C LYS A 112 25.60 9.39 -5.20
N PHE A 113 24.98 8.31 -5.66
CA PHE A 113 23.79 8.29 -6.51
C PHE A 113 22.72 7.48 -5.78
N PRO A 114 21.44 7.74 -6.06
CA PRO A 114 20.38 6.88 -5.58
C PRO A 114 20.60 5.41 -5.94
N THR A 115 20.25 4.53 -5.04
CA THR A 115 20.46 3.08 -5.14
C THR A 115 19.13 2.37 -4.97
N SER A 116 18.86 1.35 -5.80
CA SER A 116 17.61 0.57 -5.71
C SER A 116 17.51 -0.23 -4.42
N MET A 117 16.27 -0.55 -4.02
CA MET A 117 15.98 -1.37 -2.84
C MET A 117 16.75 -2.68 -2.87
N GLU A 118 16.81 -3.37 -4.02
CA GLU A 118 17.47 -4.68 -4.16
C GLU A 118 18.98 -4.61 -3.91
N ARG A 119 19.63 -3.51 -4.33
CA ARG A 119 21.06 -3.32 -4.06
C ARG A 119 21.34 -3.05 -2.60
N LEU A 120 20.37 -2.55 -1.85
CA LEU A 120 20.43 -2.34 -0.41
C LEU A 120 19.93 -3.55 0.40
N GLY A 121 19.55 -4.65 -0.27
CA GLY A 121 19.03 -5.86 0.37
C GLY A 121 17.59 -5.77 0.84
N GLN A 122 16.83 -4.77 0.36
CA GLN A 122 15.42 -4.61 0.67
C GLN A 122 14.54 -5.16 -0.46
N ASN A 123 13.50 -5.92 -0.13
CA ASN A 123 12.65 -6.57 -1.12
C ASN A 123 11.25 -5.97 -1.24
N TYR A 124 10.76 -5.25 -0.24
CA TYR A 124 9.39 -4.72 -0.12
C TYR A 124 9.35 -3.43 0.70
N GLY A 125 8.18 -2.80 0.74
CA GLY A 125 7.92 -1.62 1.55
C GLY A 125 8.29 -0.32 0.85
N TYR A 126 8.88 0.59 1.60
CA TYR A 126 9.25 1.93 1.16
C TYR A 126 10.75 2.16 1.26
N ILE A 127 11.25 3.14 0.50
CA ILE A 127 12.60 3.68 0.67
C ILE A 127 12.51 5.21 0.63
N LEU A 128 13.20 5.86 1.56
CA LEU A 128 13.33 7.32 1.56
C LEU A 128 14.72 7.71 1.11
N TYR A 129 14.80 8.54 0.09
CA TYR A 129 16.02 9.20 -0.38
C TYR A 129 16.05 10.63 0.15
N HIS A 130 17.03 10.94 0.97
CA HIS A 130 17.22 12.25 1.56
C HIS A 130 18.49 12.91 1.00
N THR A 131 18.41 14.20 0.69
CA THR A 131 19.57 15.00 0.33
C THR A 131 19.34 16.46 0.70
N LYS A 132 20.39 17.28 0.60
CA LYS A 132 20.30 18.74 0.80
C LYS A 132 20.71 19.47 -0.45
N LEU A 133 19.95 20.49 -0.81
CA LEU A 133 20.25 21.32 -1.97
C LEU A 133 21.54 22.13 -1.73
N GLU A 134 22.49 22.03 -2.64
CA GLU A 134 23.83 22.64 -2.49
C GLU A 134 23.81 24.16 -2.66
N LYS A 135 22.84 24.69 -3.38
CA LYS A 135 22.69 26.13 -3.67
C LYS A 135 21.22 26.54 -3.70
N GLU A 136 20.97 27.82 -3.48
CA GLU A 136 19.67 28.41 -3.71
C GLU A 136 19.33 28.36 -5.20
N GLN A 137 18.13 27.90 -5.53
CA GLN A 137 17.66 27.80 -6.91
C GLN A 137 16.13 27.73 -6.97
N ASN A 138 15.56 28.16 -8.08
CA ASN A 138 14.18 27.90 -8.41
C ASN A 138 14.08 26.44 -8.92
N LEU A 139 13.06 25.71 -8.49
CA LEU A 139 12.79 24.40 -9.03
C LEU A 139 11.88 24.53 -10.25
N GLU A 140 12.44 24.39 -11.44
CA GLU A 140 11.69 24.40 -12.68
C GLU A 140 11.23 22.99 -13.07
N LYS A 141 12.10 22.01 -12.88
CA LYS A 141 11.84 20.62 -13.22
C LYS A 141 12.68 19.64 -12.41
N ILE A 142 12.12 18.45 -12.18
CA ILE A 142 12.80 17.33 -11.57
C ILE A 142 12.53 16.04 -12.36
N ARG A 143 13.53 15.19 -12.52
CA ARG A 143 13.40 13.89 -13.14
C ARG A 143 14.07 12.81 -12.33
N LEU A 144 13.34 11.72 -12.11
CA LEU A 144 13.81 10.49 -11.49
C LEU A 144 14.07 9.46 -12.60
N TYR A 145 15.31 9.03 -12.75
CA TYR A 145 15.66 8.03 -13.78
C TYR A 145 15.59 6.63 -13.18
N GLU A 146 14.92 5.73 -13.90
CA GLU A 146 14.73 4.33 -13.49
C GLU A 146 14.09 4.20 -12.10
N ALA A 147 13.06 5.02 -11.85
CA ALA A 147 12.30 5.01 -10.60
C ALA A 147 11.04 4.14 -10.73
N ASN A 148 10.76 3.34 -9.72
CA ASN A 148 9.59 2.45 -9.59
C ASN A 148 9.19 2.33 -8.12
N ASP A 149 7.90 2.41 -7.73
CA ASP A 149 6.71 2.49 -8.62
C ASP A 149 5.94 3.79 -8.40
N ARG A 150 5.95 4.34 -7.17
CA ARG A 150 5.27 5.57 -6.77
C ARG A 150 6.20 6.40 -5.89
N ALA A 151 6.40 7.65 -6.23
CA ALA A 151 7.28 8.56 -5.52
C ALA A 151 6.53 9.79 -5.01
N ASN A 152 6.60 10.03 -3.71
CA ASN A 152 6.16 11.27 -3.07
C ASN A 152 7.40 12.14 -2.84
N LEU A 153 7.42 13.34 -3.41
CA LEU A 153 8.51 14.29 -3.32
C LEU A 153 8.16 15.41 -2.35
N PHE A 154 9.12 15.72 -1.47
CA PHE A 154 8.98 16.78 -0.48
C PHE A 154 10.21 17.70 -0.54
N VAL A 155 9.98 18.98 -0.41
CA VAL A 155 11.08 19.96 -0.33
C VAL A 155 10.84 20.88 0.85
N ASP A 156 11.86 21.06 1.67
CA ASP A 156 11.81 21.85 2.91
C ASP A 156 10.61 21.44 3.78
N GLN A 157 10.41 20.11 3.89
CA GLN A 157 9.29 19.49 4.60
C GLN A 157 7.89 19.94 4.11
N LYS A 158 7.76 20.19 2.82
CA LYS A 158 6.47 20.48 2.18
C LYS A 158 6.25 19.53 1.02
N PRO A 159 5.03 19.00 0.85
CA PRO A 159 4.69 18.19 -0.32
C PRO A 159 4.92 18.99 -1.61
N LEU A 160 5.59 18.38 -2.57
CA LEU A 160 5.83 18.97 -3.88
C LEU A 160 4.94 18.31 -4.93
N VAL A 161 5.10 17.02 -5.15
CA VAL A 161 4.38 16.24 -6.16
C VAL A 161 4.43 14.75 -5.82
N THR A 162 3.39 14.03 -6.21
CA THR A 162 3.38 12.57 -6.23
C THR A 162 3.37 12.10 -7.68
N LEU A 163 4.30 11.20 -8.01
CA LEU A 163 4.45 10.64 -9.34
C LEU A 163 4.23 9.12 -9.27
N TYR A 164 3.47 8.59 -10.22
CA TYR A 164 3.14 7.17 -10.28
C TYR A 164 3.34 6.62 -11.69
N ASP A 165 3.97 5.46 -11.79
CA ASP A 165 4.18 4.68 -13.01
C ASP A 165 4.65 5.52 -14.22
N ARG A 166 3.79 5.79 -15.19
CA ARG A 166 4.14 6.55 -16.40
C ARG A 166 4.63 7.98 -16.15
N GLN A 167 4.16 8.60 -15.06
CA GLN A 167 4.63 9.94 -14.69
C GLN A 167 6.11 9.94 -14.30
N LEU A 168 6.63 8.81 -13.81
CA LEU A 168 8.05 8.63 -13.49
C LEU A 168 8.95 8.55 -14.77
N LEU A 169 8.37 8.33 -15.94
CA LEU A 169 9.10 8.23 -17.19
C LEU A 169 9.46 9.59 -17.80
N SER A 170 8.91 10.68 -17.29
CA SER A 170 9.10 12.04 -17.76
C SER A 170 9.63 12.98 -16.70
N GLU A 171 9.95 14.23 -17.09
CA GLU A 171 10.27 15.30 -16.16
C GLU A 171 8.98 15.84 -15.54
N ALA A 172 8.94 15.99 -14.22
CA ALA A 172 7.90 16.76 -13.54
C ALA A 172 8.27 18.25 -13.57
N LYS A 173 7.35 19.12 -13.96
CA LYS A 173 7.60 20.55 -14.22
C LYS A 173 6.71 21.47 -13.38
N ALA A 174 7.29 22.57 -12.99
CA ALA A 174 6.58 23.65 -12.28
C ALA A 174 5.46 24.27 -13.15
N GLY A 175 4.25 24.30 -12.58
CA GLY A 175 3.05 24.80 -13.26
C GLY A 175 2.36 23.82 -14.18
N GLU A 176 2.90 22.59 -14.34
CA GLU A 176 2.27 21.44 -15.00
C GLU A 176 1.97 20.36 -13.95
N ASP A 177 3.00 19.80 -13.31
CA ASP A 177 2.90 18.69 -12.38
C ASP A 177 2.92 19.13 -10.90
N PHE A 178 3.51 20.26 -10.59
CA PHE A 178 3.51 20.85 -9.25
C PHE A 178 3.28 22.36 -9.28
N ALA A 179 2.74 22.87 -8.19
CA ALA A 179 2.30 24.26 -8.09
C ALA A 179 3.46 25.27 -8.20
N LYS A 180 3.16 26.45 -8.76
CA LYS A 180 3.98 27.63 -8.63
C LYS A 180 3.46 28.50 -7.47
N GLU A 181 4.35 29.10 -6.72
CA GLU A 181 3.99 30.13 -5.72
C GLU A 181 3.98 31.49 -6.39
N ASP A 182 2.84 32.20 -6.35
CA ASP A 182 2.65 33.51 -6.98
C ASP A 182 3.06 33.56 -8.48
N GLY A 183 2.79 32.46 -9.20
CA GLY A 183 3.11 32.35 -10.63
C GLY A 183 4.60 32.15 -10.94
N LYS A 184 5.45 31.97 -9.92
CA LYS A 184 6.89 31.69 -10.05
C LYS A 184 7.22 30.27 -9.58
N PRO A 185 8.26 29.61 -10.12
CA PRO A 185 8.75 28.37 -9.57
C PRO A 185 9.12 28.51 -8.11
N VAL A 186 8.85 27.48 -7.29
CA VAL A 186 9.21 27.47 -5.87
C VAL A 186 10.72 27.65 -5.72
N THR A 187 11.14 28.60 -4.88
CA THR A 187 12.55 28.87 -4.61
C THR A 187 13.02 28.06 -3.41
N PHE A 188 14.03 27.25 -3.62
CA PHE A 188 14.67 26.48 -2.56
C PHE A 188 15.93 27.17 -2.08
N LYS A 189 16.05 27.30 -0.76
CA LYS A 189 17.26 27.82 -0.12
C LYS A 189 18.39 26.81 -0.16
N LYS A 190 19.63 27.29 -0.07
CA LYS A 190 20.78 26.44 0.17
C LYS A 190 20.59 25.66 1.47
N GLY A 191 20.81 24.35 1.43
CA GLY A 191 20.66 23.44 2.57
C GLY A 191 19.23 22.96 2.82
N ALA A 192 18.25 23.39 2.02
CA ALA A 192 16.89 22.85 2.11
C ALA A 192 16.90 21.34 1.82
N PRO A 193 16.21 20.53 2.64
CA PRO A 193 16.08 19.10 2.38
C PRO A 193 15.22 18.86 1.14
N LEU A 194 15.64 17.88 0.34
CA LEU A 194 14.85 17.22 -0.68
C LEU A 194 14.68 15.77 -0.25
N ASP A 195 13.45 15.35 -0.08
CA ASP A 195 13.08 14.00 0.35
C ASP A 195 12.21 13.35 -0.72
N ILE A 196 12.52 12.10 -1.08
CA ILE A 196 11.77 11.32 -2.05
C ILE A 196 11.40 9.98 -1.41
N LEU A 197 10.14 9.82 -1.03
CA LEU A 197 9.62 8.56 -0.52
C LEU A 197 9.12 7.72 -1.68
N VAL A 198 9.77 6.58 -1.94
CA VAL A 198 9.37 5.68 -3.01
C VAL A 198 8.74 4.42 -2.43
N GLU A 199 7.58 4.07 -2.95
CA GLU A 199 6.87 2.83 -2.64
C GLU A 199 7.12 1.77 -3.71
N ASN A 200 7.47 0.56 -3.27
CA ASN A 200 7.39 -0.65 -4.06
C ASN A 200 5.95 -1.17 -4.02
N MET A 201 5.21 -1.01 -5.09
CA MET A 201 3.78 -1.36 -5.15
C MET A 201 3.50 -2.82 -5.51
N GLY A 202 4.50 -3.66 -5.49
CA GLY A 202 4.44 -5.07 -5.84
C GLY A 202 5.31 -5.40 -7.05
N ARG A 203 5.83 -6.63 -7.08
CA ARG A 203 6.67 -7.08 -8.20
C ARG A 203 5.81 -7.58 -9.33
N VAL A 204 6.20 -7.26 -10.56
CA VAL A 204 5.51 -7.75 -11.74
C VAL A 204 5.66 -9.28 -11.81
N ASN A 205 4.53 -9.97 -11.74
CA ASN A 205 4.43 -11.41 -11.88
C ASN A 205 3.76 -11.85 -13.19
N PHE A 206 3.25 -10.89 -13.96
CA PHE A 206 2.67 -11.11 -15.28
C PHE A 206 2.89 -9.93 -16.21
N GLY A 207 3.31 -10.22 -17.47
CA GLY A 207 3.58 -9.22 -18.50
C GLY A 207 5.06 -9.07 -18.86
N PRO A 208 5.42 -8.12 -19.75
CA PRO A 208 6.75 -8.06 -20.34
C PRO A 208 7.88 -7.56 -19.43
N ARG A 209 7.59 -7.05 -18.23
CA ARG A 209 8.61 -6.48 -17.34
C ARG A 209 8.99 -7.37 -16.14
N MET A 210 8.78 -8.67 -16.19
CA MET A 210 9.09 -9.59 -15.09
C MET A 210 10.59 -9.68 -14.74
N GLU A 211 11.49 -9.52 -15.72
CA GLU A 211 12.91 -9.79 -15.53
C GLU A 211 13.75 -8.60 -15.08
N HIS A 212 13.33 -7.37 -15.35
CA HIS A 212 14.16 -6.16 -15.18
C HIS A 212 13.49 -5.12 -14.30
N GLN A 213 12.99 -5.54 -13.15
CA GLN A 213 12.29 -4.67 -12.22
C GLN A 213 13.11 -4.44 -10.97
N ARG A 214 13.68 -3.23 -10.84
CA ARG A 214 14.24 -2.74 -9.59
C ARG A 214 13.34 -1.68 -9.01
N LYS A 215 13.18 -1.72 -7.70
CA LYS A 215 12.32 -0.81 -6.96
C LYS A 215 13.13 0.29 -6.28
N GLY A 216 12.49 1.43 -6.02
CA GLY A 216 13.22 2.63 -5.65
C GLY A 216 13.74 3.35 -6.89
N ILE A 217 14.92 3.96 -6.79
CA ILE A 217 15.60 4.68 -7.88
C ILE A 217 16.90 3.93 -8.20
N ASP A 218 17.01 3.33 -9.40
CA ASP A 218 18.24 2.60 -9.82
C ASP A 218 19.13 3.41 -10.76
N GLY A 219 18.78 4.67 -10.99
CA GLY A 219 19.49 5.58 -11.88
C GLY A 219 20.04 6.81 -11.16
N HIS A 220 19.54 7.97 -11.50
CA HIS A 220 19.92 9.24 -10.88
C HIS A 220 18.75 10.22 -10.84
N VAL A 221 18.89 11.27 -10.05
CA VAL A 221 17.93 12.37 -9.97
C VAL A 221 18.52 13.61 -10.61
N GLN A 222 17.79 14.25 -11.51
CA GLN A 222 18.14 15.54 -12.08
C GLN A 222 17.22 16.64 -11.56
N ILE A 223 17.84 17.75 -11.16
CA ILE A 223 17.16 18.98 -10.79
C ILE A 223 17.55 20.04 -11.81
N ASN A 224 16.59 20.63 -12.51
CA ASN A 224 16.82 21.61 -13.59
C ASN A 224 17.83 21.11 -14.65
N GLY A 225 17.81 19.81 -14.95
CA GLY A 225 18.69 19.17 -15.92
C GLY A 225 20.11 18.83 -15.41
N HIS A 226 20.40 19.08 -14.13
CA HIS A 226 21.68 18.74 -13.52
C HIS A 226 21.53 17.57 -12.55
N THR A 227 22.42 16.57 -12.68
CA THR A 227 22.43 15.41 -11.78
C THR A 227 22.78 15.86 -10.36
N HIS A 228 21.94 15.47 -9.41
CA HIS A 228 22.14 15.71 -7.99
C HIS A 228 22.81 14.52 -7.34
N LEU A 229 23.76 14.79 -6.42
CA LEU A 229 24.64 13.80 -5.79
C LEU A 229 24.47 13.84 -4.28
N ASN A 230 25.04 12.84 -3.60
CA ASN A 230 25.15 12.73 -2.14
C ASN A 230 23.80 12.54 -1.45
N TRP A 231 23.37 11.30 -1.43
CA TRP A 231 22.12 10.85 -0.84
C TRP A 231 22.34 10.10 0.46
N GLU A 232 21.40 10.23 1.37
CA GLU A 232 21.20 9.36 2.53
C GLU A 232 19.91 8.56 2.27
N GLU A 233 20.01 7.23 2.29
CA GLU A 233 18.94 6.32 1.88
C GLU A 233 18.48 5.51 3.08
N TYR A 234 17.20 5.58 3.40
CA TYR A 234 16.59 4.90 4.53
C TYR A 234 15.70 3.77 4.01
N CYS A 235 16.13 2.52 4.24
CA CYS A 235 15.31 1.34 3.95
C CYS A 235 14.17 1.24 4.96
N LEU A 236 12.93 1.19 4.48
CA LEU A 236 11.72 1.21 5.29
C LEU A 236 10.83 -0.01 4.97
N PRO A 237 11.26 -1.23 5.32
CA PRO A 237 10.39 -2.41 5.22
C PRO A 237 9.25 -2.38 6.23
N LEU A 238 9.36 -1.50 7.25
CA LEU A 238 8.38 -1.32 8.33
C LEU A 238 8.16 -2.59 9.17
N ASP A 239 9.21 -3.40 9.35
CA ASP A 239 9.17 -4.62 10.18
C ASP A 239 9.34 -4.33 11.68
N ASN A 240 9.54 -3.08 12.04
CA ASN A 240 9.91 -2.61 13.38
C ASN A 240 9.08 -1.42 13.88
N ILE A 241 7.81 -1.37 13.48
CA ILE A 241 6.88 -0.27 13.84
C ILE A 241 6.63 -0.18 15.36
N GLU A 242 6.93 -1.22 16.13
CA GLU A 242 6.87 -1.20 17.60
C GLU A 242 7.89 -0.25 18.24
N LYS A 243 8.88 0.22 17.46
CA LYS A 243 9.88 1.20 17.91
C LYS A 243 9.45 2.65 17.77
N LEU A 244 8.28 2.90 17.18
CA LEU A 244 7.77 4.26 16.98
C LEU A 244 7.61 5.00 18.32
N ASP A 245 8.19 6.18 18.40
CA ASP A 245 8.05 7.08 19.56
C ASP A 245 7.07 8.20 19.25
N TYR A 246 5.84 8.03 19.66
CA TYR A 246 4.76 8.99 19.44
C TYR A 246 4.91 10.32 20.22
N THR A 247 5.98 10.49 21.00
CA THR A 247 6.30 11.76 21.67
C THR A 247 7.09 12.73 20.79
N LYS A 248 7.62 12.25 19.64
CA LYS A 248 8.52 13.03 18.77
C LYS A 248 7.86 14.09 17.91
N GLY A 249 6.55 14.10 17.82
CA GLY A 249 5.83 15.12 17.08
C GLY A 249 5.39 14.70 15.69
N TYR A 250 4.78 15.65 14.99
CA TYR A 250 4.13 15.44 13.71
C TYR A 250 4.00 16.77 12.96
N THR A 251 4.27 16.76 11.67
CA THR A 251 4.04 17.89 10.79
C THR A 251 2.86 17.61 9.88
N GLU A 252 1.87 18.51 9.85
CA GLU A 252 0.67 18.39 9.04
C GLU A 252 0.99 18.34 7.54
N GLY A 253 0.30 17.47 6.81
CA GLY A 253 0.46 17.30 5.37
C GLY A 253 1.65 16.41 4.96
N LEU A 254 2.40 15.87 5.93
CA LEU A 254 3.49 14.93 5.68
C LEU A 254 3.11 13.49 6.03
N PRO A 255 3.84 12.48 5.50
CA PRO A 255 3.63 11.09 5.87
C PRO A 255 3.75 10.87 7.38
N ALA A 256 2.82 10.10 7.94
CA ALA A 256 2.76 9.89 9.39
C ALA A 256 2.17 8.53 9.77
N PHE A 257 2.46 8.12 10.99
CA PHE A 257 1.89 6.96 11.66
C PHE A 257 0.82 7.42 12.65
N TYR A 258 -0.34 6.79 12.59
CA TYR A 258 -1.49 7.04 13.48
C TYR A 258 -1.75 5.79 14.29
N HIS A 259 -1.81 5.93 15.61
CA HIS A 259 -2.05 4.84 16.53
C HIS A 259 -3.49 4.85 17.03
N PHE A 260 -4.09 3.66 17.12
CA PHE A 260 -5.44 3.43 17.62
C PHE A 260 -5.44 2.27 18.60
N THR A 261 -6.23 2.39 19.65
CA THR A 261 -6.49 1.30 20.60
C THR A 261 -7.87 0.70 20.33
N LEU A 262 -7.92 -0.60 20.05
CA LEU A 262 -9.14 -1.38 19.91
C LEU A 262 -9.29 -2.35 21.10
N ASN A 263 -10.41 -2.28 21.83
CA ASN A 263 -10.75 -3.25 22.85
C ASN A 263 -11.78 -4.25 22.31
N VAL A 264 -11.44 -5.55 22.39
CA VAL A 264 -12.23 -6.66 21.86
C VAL A 264 -12.71 -7.54 23.00
N ASP A 265 -14.02 -7.61 23.22
CA ASP A 265 -14.63 -8.51 24.21
C ASP A 265 -14.75 -9.93 23.68
N GLN A 266 -15.15 -10.06 22.42
CA GLN A 266 -15.30 -11.33 21.73
C GLN A 266 -14.79 -11.18 20.30
N LYS A 267 -13.95 -12.12 19.88
CA LYS A 267 -13.35 -12.10 18.54
C LYS A 267 -14.36 -12.47 17.47
N GLY A 268 -14.31 -11.77 16.36
CA GLY A 268 -15.03 -12.04 15.12
C GLY A 268 -14.27 -11.41 13.98
N ASP A 269 -14.47 -11.89 12.76
CA ASP A 269 -13.92 -11.25 11.57
C ASP A 269 -14.48 -9.84 11.43
N THR A 270 -13.67 -8.92 10.97
CA THR A 270 -14.09 -7.53 10.78
C THR A 270 -13.40 -6.92 9.57
N PHE A 271 -13.91 -5.78 9.14
CA PHE A 271 -13.41 -5.07 7.97
C PHE A 271 -13.11 -3.62 8.34
N LEU A 272 -11.85 -3.22 8.21
CA LEU A 272 -11.40 -1.87 8.54
C LEU A 272 -11.67 -0.94 7.36
N ASP A 273 -12.60 -0.03 7.57
CA ASP A 273 -12.95 1.04 6.63
C ASP A 273 -11.95 2.21 6.80
N PHE A 274 -11.30 2.56 5.69
CA PHE A 274 -10.33 3.64 5.62
C PHE A 274 -10.83 4.85 4.84
N GLU A 275 -12.13 5.10 4.85
CA GLU A 275 -12.70 6.29 4.20
C GLU A 275 -12.02 7.58 4.66
N GLY A 276 -11.64 8.42 3.72
CA GLY A 276 -10.95 9.69 3.96
C GLY A 276 -9.42 9.60 4.07
N TRP A 277 -8.84 8.40 4.21
CA TRP A 277 -7.40 8.17 4.13
C TRP A 277 -6.94 8.13 2.67
N GLY A 278 -5.69 8.54 2.40
CA GLY A 278 -5.14 8.56 1.05
C GLY A 278 -4.56 7.22 0.62
N LYS A 279 -3.32 6.98 1.00
CA LYS A 279 -2.60 5.76 0.66
C LYS A 279 -1.61 5.38 1.75
N GLY A 280 -1.42 4.07 1.92
CA GLY A 280 -0.46 3.56 2.88
C GLY A 280 -0.66 2.09 3.21
N CYS A 281 -0.36 1.71 4.45
CA CYS A 281 -0.57 0.36 4.95
C CYS A 281 -1.01 0.38 6.42
N ILE A 282 -1.64 -0.71 6.84
CA ILE A 282 -2.23 -0.82 8.18
C ILE A 282 -1.66 -2.03 8.90
N PHE A 283 -1.35 -1.85 10.17
CA PHE A 283 -0.83 -2.90 11.05
C PHE A 283 -1.82 -3.16 12.18
N LEU A 284 -2.00 -4.44 12.51
CA LEU A 284 -2.74 -4.89 13.70
C LEU A 284 -1.81 -5.71 14.58
N ASN A 285 -1.55 -5.25 15.80
CA ASN A 285 -0.64 -5.93 16.74
C ASN A 285 0.74 -6.23 16.12
N GLY A 286 1.26 -5.34 15.28
CA GLY A 286 2.51 -5.52 14.53
C GLY A 286 2.39 -6.33 13.23
N PHE A 287 1.26 -6.99 12.98
CA PHE A 287 1.02 -7.71 11.74
C PHE A 287 0.54 -6.74 10.65
N ASN A 288 1.22 -6.71 9.51
CA ASN A 288 0.85 -5.87 8.38
C ASN A 288 -0.37 -6.47 7.64
N LEU A 289 -1.52 -5.81 7.74
CA LEU A 289 -2.77 -6.21 7.08
C LEU A 289 -2.76 -5.97 5.57
N GLY A 290 -1.85 -5.15 5.09
CA GLY A 290 -1.75 -4.80 3.68
C GLY A 290 -1.88 -3.32 3.41
N ARG A 291 -1.94 -3.00 2.11
CA ARG A 291 -2.02 -1.64 1.59
C ARG A 291 -3.46 -1.18 1.50
N PHE A 292 -3.68 0.10 1.69
CA PHE A 292 -4.91 0.77 1.31
C PHE A 292 -4.62 1.88 0.30
N TRP A 293 -5.63 2.20 -0.52
CA TRP A 293 -5.55 3.30 -1.47
C TRP A 293 -6.96 3.86 -1.75
N GLU A 294 -7.12 5.19 -1.61
CA GLU A 294 -8.42 5.85 -1.79
C GLU A 294 -9.07 5.64 -3.15
N ILE A 295 -8.26 5.42 -4.20
CA ILE A 295 -8.78 5.18 -5.54
C ILE A 295 -9.53 3.84 -5.67
N GLY A 296 -9.36 2.95 -4.69
CA GLY A 296 -9.99 1.63 -4.71
C GLY A 296 -9.36 0.64 -5.70
N PRO A 297 -10.10 -0.41 -6.10
CA PRO A 297 -11.52 -0.62 -5.79
C PRO A 297 -11.84 -0.94 -4.34
N GLN A 298 -10.99 -1.69 -3.63
CA GLN A 298 -11.21 -2.07 -2.23
C GLN A 298 -11.34 -0.84 -1.32
N LYS A 299 -12.39 -0.83 -0.47
CA LYS A 299 -12.69 0.24 0.49
C LYS A 299 -12.48 -0.17 1.95
N ARG A 300 -12.42 -1.49 2.22
CA ARG A 300 -12.21 -2.04 3.56
C ARG A 300 -11.19 -3.15 3.54
N LEU A 301 -10.25 -3.15 4.50
CA LEU A 301 -9.29 -4.23 4.68
C LEU A 301 -9.87 -5.31 5.60
N TYR A 302 -9.75 -6.56 5.18
CA TYR A 302 -10.16 -7.72 5.96
C TYR A 302 -9.25 -7.96 7.16
N ILE A 303 -9.85 -8.16 8.32
CA ILE A 303 -9.20 -8.55 9.56
C ILE A 303 -9.77 -9.88 10.03
N PRO A 304 -9.07 -11.00 9.84
CA PRO A 304 -9.51 -12.29 10.37
C PRO A 304 -9.43 -12.34 11.88
N ALA A 305 -10.44 -12.92 12.52
CA ALA A 305 -10.56 -13.05 13.96
C ALA A 305 -9.32 -13.62 14.68
N PRO A 306 -8.54 -14.58 14.11
CA PRO A 306 -7.31 -15.07 14.73
C PRO A 306 -6.23 -14.01 14.96
N LEU A 307 -6.20 -12.93 14.20
CA LEU A 307 -5.25 -11.83 14.41
C LEU A 307 -5.62 -10.91 15.59
N LEU A 308 -6.88 -10.96 16.02
CA LEU A 308 -7.35 -10.21 17.18
C LEU A 308 -7.00 -10.95 18.49
N LYS A 309 -6.77 -10.17 19.53
CA LYS A 309 -6.67 -10.63 20.94
C LYS A 309 -7.92 -10.20 21.69
N GLU A 310 -8.40 -11.01 22.64
CA GLU A 310 -9.35 -10.50 23.62
C GLU A 310 -8.67 -9.44 24.47
N GLY A 311 -9.39 -8.35 24.77
CA GLY A 311 -8.84 -7.17 25.39
C GLY A 311 -8.21 -6.20 24.38
N ARG A 312 -7.10 -5.60 24.77
CA ARG A 312 -6.46 -4.53 24.00
C ARG A 312 -5.72 -5.03 22.77
N ASN A 313 -6.02 -4.40 21.65
CA ASN A 313 -5.31 -4.52 20.37
C ASN A 313 -4.80 -3.14 19.94
N GLU A 314 -3.73 -3.13 19.19
CA GLU A 314 -3.13 -1.92 18.62
C GLU A 314 -3.27 -1.93 17.11
N ILE A 315 -3.77 -0.84 16.56
CA ILE A 315 -3.82 -0.61 15.11
C ILE A 315 -2.94 0.59 14.81
N VAL A 316 -2.05 0.44 13.82
CA VAL A 316 -1.22 1.54 13.32
C VAL A 316 -1.49 1.73 11.85
N VAL A 317 -1.87 2.95 11.47
CA VAL A 317 -2.04 3.35 10.07
C VAL A 317 -0.83 4.17 9.66
N PHE A 318 -0.05 3.71 8.69
CA PHE A 318 0.95 4.52 8.02
C PHE A 318 0.31 5.17 6.79
N GLU A 319 0.26 6.47 6.79
CA GLU A 319 -0.35 7.31 5.76
C GLU A 319 0.71 8.13 5.04
N THR A 320 0.72 8.09 3.70
CA THR A 320 1.81 8.66 2.89
C THR A 320 1.44 9.94 2.14
N ASP A 321 0.16 10.28 2.05
CA ASP A 321 -0.32 11.41 1.23
C ASP A 321 -0.64 12.66 2.06
N GLY A 322 -0.33 12.63 3.36
CA GLY A 322 -0.54 13.74 4.26
C GLY A 322 -2.00 13.98 4.65
N LYS A 323 -2.89 13.00 4.38
CA LYS A 323 -4.28 13.04 4.84
C LYS A 323 -4.37 12.64 6.30
N GLN A 324 -5.33 13.22 7.02
CA GLN A 324 -5.45 13.01 8.46
C GLN A 324 -6.91 13.02 8.93
N PRO A 325 -7.73 12.07 8.50
CA PRO A 325 -9.11 11.98 8.98
C PRO A 325 -9.19 11.73 10.48
N GLY A 326 -8.16 11.09 11.06
CA GLY A 326 -8.04 10.84 12.49
C GLY A 326 -8.96 9.73 13.02
N THR A 327 -9.75 9.10 12.17
CA THR A 327 -10.68 8.03 12.53
C THR A 327 -10.59 6.86 11.56
N ILE A 328 -10.88 5.66 12.06
CA ILE A 328 -11.11 4.43 11.29
C ILE A 328 -12.37 3.76 11.82
N THR A 329 -13.06 2.98 10.99
CA THR A 329 -14.27 2.27 11.42
C THR A 329 -14.14 0.78 11.13
N LEU A 330 -14.44 -0.08 12.11
CA LEU A 330 -14.45 -1.52 11.94
C LEU A 330 -15.90 -1.99 11.75
N LYS A 331 -16.18 -2.60 10.60
CA LYS A 331 -17.50 -3.02 10.15
C LYS A 331 -17.58 -4.55 10.00
N ASP A 332 -18.77 -5.10 10.03
CA ASP A 332 -19.05 -6.53 9.90
C ASP A 332 -19.34 -6.98 8.45
N GLU A 333 -19.23 -6.05 7.49
CA GLU A 333 -19.42 -6.32 6.08
C GLU A 333 -18.23 -5.88 5.23
N PRO A 334 -17.81 -6.68 4.23
CA PRO A 334 -16.77 -6.29 3.29
C PRO A 334 -17.24 -5.16 2.36
N ASP A 335 -16.26 -4.46 1.79
CA ASP A 335 -16.46 -3.54 0.67
C ASP A 335 -15.20 -3.60 -0.21
N ILE A 336 -15.31 -4.32 -1.29
CA ILE A 336 -14.22 -4.53 -2.27
C ILE A 336 -14.37 -3.66 -3.52
N GLY A 337 -15.34 -2.74 -3.50
CA GLY A 337 -15.63 -1.79 -4.58
C GLY A 337 -16.74 -2.20 -5.54
#